data_a3d46bd053949f9749b6d59edf2d356c
#
_entry.id   a3d46bd053949f9749b6d59edf2d356c
#
_cell.length_a   1.000
_cell.length_b   1.000
_cell.length_c   1.000
_cell.angle_alpha   90.00
_cell.angle_beta   90.00
_cell.angle_gamma   90.00
#
_symmetry.space_group_name_H-M   'P 1'
#
loop_
_entity.id
_entity.type
_entity.pdbx_description
1 polymer ?
#
loop_
_entity_poly.entity_id
_entity_poly.type
_entity_poly.pdbx_seq_one_letter_code
_entity_poly.pdbx_strand_id
1 'polypeptide(L)'
;MKTRLKFQVDKDLLLAIVVGVCGSLVALAMFFLSGYMVTQSALGAPLYALMILVVTVKLFGFLRAITRYVERLISHKATFTMLRDIRVQFFGKLVNVIPNVYRKLSSSDLISRMISRVEALQNIYLRVYYPPVVIGLTALVTVIVLAFISISHALLIMVSMLFTLLVVPWLSSKKARTLKKHAANEQARFLNHFYDYKAGMDELRRFNQINHYRDNLMAKLNHFDKLQLKEQRFLTIYDFILNIIAMLSIFGSLVLGLIQINAGQLNIIYMTSIVLMVLTLFEQAVPMTNVAYYKADTDQALHDINEVISVPSTNGKNRLNDKYDATNIYEVKDASFKYWNQQTYVLSDINFNVNRGEKIAIVGPSGSGKSTLLQIMAGLYQLDSGSIRFENMDMFKIDDKDKFESLNVLLQSQQLFDGTIRQNLFTDERDEAVQAIFKQLDLEHLVLERQIDLDGHTLSGGEIQRLAIARMLLKDTASTWILDEPTTALDKQNSLKVMDLIEAHAETLIVATHDLTLLSRFETIIVMINGKIVEKGNYQQLLANQGALWNMIQYNA
;
A
#
# COMPACT_ATOMS: atom_id res chain seq x y z
N MET A 1 16.91 10.18 4.84
CA MET A 1 16.44 9.71 6.17
C MET A 1 15.36 8.66 5.94
N LYS A 2 15.62 7.36 6.21
CA LYS A 2 14.63 6.29 6.00
C LYS A 2 13.49 6.47 7.01
N THR A 3 12.40 7.05 6.59
CA THR A 3 11.17 7.16 7.38
C THR A 3 10.51 5.79 7.49
N ARG A 4 10.85 5.04 8.53
CA ARG A 4 10.14 3.81 8.88
C ARG A 4 8.87 4.18 9.63
N LEU A 5 7.78 3.42 9.41
CA LEU A 5 6.61 3.50 10.26
C LEU A 5 7.03 3.27 11.72
N LYS A 6 6.75 4.22 12.59
CA LYS A 6 7.02 4.09 14.03
C LYS A 6 5.76 3.52 14.70
N PHE A 7 5.90 2.33 15.25
CA PHE A 7 4.89 1.79 16.18
C PHE A 7 5.13 2.45 17.54
N GLN A 8 4.17 3.22 18.00
CA GLN A 8 4.16 3.73 19.38
C GLN A 8 3.36 2.74 20.24
N VAL A 9 3.96 2.31 21.34
CA VAL A 9 3.24 1.57 22.37
C VAL A 9 2.27 2.55 23.03
N ASP A 10 1.00 2.41 22.75
CA ASP A 10 -0.03 3.28 23.27
C ASP A 10 -0.40 2.89 24.73
N LYS A 11 -0.87 3.87 25.50
CA LYS A 11 -1.36 3.67 26.89
C LYS A 11 -2.52 2.66 26.93
N ASP A 12 -3.38 2.66 25.90
CA ASP A 12 -4.50 1.71 25.79
C ASP A 12 -3.98 0.26 25.64
N LEU A 13 -2.87 0.03 24.94
CA LEU A 13 -2.27 -1.30 24.84
C LEU A 13 -1.70 -1.78 26.17
N LEU A 14 -0.99 -0.91 26.91
CA LEU A 14 -0.49 -1.25 28.24
C LEU A 14 -1.62 -1.57 29.20
N LEU A 15 -2.69 -0.79 29.18
CA LEU A 15 -3.88 -1.04 30.00
C LEU A 15 -4.54 -2.37 29.62
N ALA A 16 -4.66 -2.68 28.33
CA ALA A 16 -5.17 -3.97 27.85
C ALA A 16 -4.34 -5.14 28.40
N ILE A 17 -3.01 -5.03 28.39
CA ILE A 17 -2.11 -6.06 28.93
C ILE A 17 -2.38 -6.27 30.43
N VAL A 18 -2.45 -5.20 31.21
CA VAL A 18 -2.71 -5.29 32.66
C VAL A 18 -4.05 -5.95 32.95
N VAL A 19 -5.12 -5.49 32.28
CA VAL A 19 -6.47 -6.07 32.44
C VAL A 19 -6.50 -7.53 31.95
N GLY A 20 -5.79 -7.85 30.86
CA GLY A 20 -5.69 -9.21 30.34
C GLY A 20 -4.97 -10.17 31.31
N VAL A 21 -3.87 -9.73 31.92
CA VAL A 21 -3.18 -10.51 32.97
C VAL A 21 -4.09 -10.70 34.18
N CYS A 22 -4.73 -9.65 34.69
CA CYS A 22 -5.69 -9.77 35.78
C CYS A 22 -6.83 -10.75 35.47
N GLY A 23 -7.42 -10.66 34.26
CA GLY A 23 -8.47 -11.56 33.83
C GLY A 23 -8.04 -13.02 33.74
N SER A 24 -6.80 -13.25 33.26
CA SER A 24 -6.18 -14.58 33.17
C SER A 24 -5.91 -15.16 34.57
N LEU A 25 -5.39 -14.36 35.49
CA LEU A 25 -5.16 -14.77 36.87
C LEU A 25 -6.47 -15.08 37.63
N VAL A 26 -7.51 -14.29 37.40
CA VAL A 26 -8.87 -14.56 37.94
C VAL A 26 -9.39 -15.90 37.41
N ALA A 27 -9.20 -16.21 36.15
CA ALA A 27 -9.59 -17.51 35.59
C ALA A 27 -8.82 -18.67 36.23
N LEU A 28 -7.48 -18.52 36.37
CA LEU A 28 -6.66 -19.54 37.07
C LEU A 28 -7.07 -19.75 38.50
N ALA A 29 -7.31 -18.67 39.27
CA ALA A 29 -7.78 -18.73 40.63
C ALA A 29 -9.16 -19.42 40.74
N MET A 30 -10.08 -19.13 39.82
CA MET A 30 -11.39 -19.77 39.75
C MET A 30 -11.29 -21.29 39.60
N PHE A 31 -10.45 -21.76 38.64
CA PHE A 31 -10.29 -23.21 38.42
C PHE A 31 -9.48 -23.88 39.52
N PHE A 32 -8.49 -23.20 40.11
CA PHE A 32 -7.81 -23.67 41.30
C PHE A 32 -8.77 -23.88 42.47
N LEU A 33 -9.62 -22.88 42.79
CA LEU A 33 -10.64 -22.98 43.84
C LEU A 33 -11.70 -24.05 43.53
N SER A 34 -12.05 -24.23 42.26
CA SER A 34 -12.96 -25.30 41.83
C SER A 34 -12.36 -26.68 42.11
N GLY A 35 -11.07 -26.90 41.81
CA GLY A 35 -10.39 -28.13 42.17
C GLY A 35 -10.29 -28.37 43.68
N TYR A 36 -9.98 -27.31 44.42
CA TYR A 36 -9.95 -27.32 45.87
C TYR A 36 -11.32 -27.73 46.46
N MET A 37 -12.40 -27.14 45.95
CA MET A 37 -13.76 -27.45 46.38
C MET A 37 -14.14 -28.91 46.10
N VAL A 38 -13.79 -29.45 44.92
CA VAL A 38 -14.07 -30.85 44.58
C VAL A 38 -13.36 -31.80 45.54
N THR A 39 -12.10 -31.59 45.84
CA THR A 39 -11.35 -32.44 46.76
C THR A 39 -11.84 -32.30 48.18
N GLN A 40 -12.13 -31.10 48.65
CA GLN A 40 -12.72 -30.87 49.99
C GLN A 40 -14.09 -31.56 50.17
N SER A 41 -14.93 -31.51 49.12
CA SER A 41 -16.21 -32.20 49.10
C SER A 41 -16.04 -33.74 49.23
N ALA A 42 -15.05 -34.29 48.50
CA ALA A 42 -14.72 -35.72 48.56
C ALA A 42 -14.19 -36.17 49.96
N LEU A 43 -13.53 -35.27 50.68
CA LEU A 43 -13.01 -35.49 52.02
C LEU A 43 -14.04 -35.23 53.14
N GLY A 44 -15.28 -34.93 52.80
CA GLY A 44 -16.36 -34.73 53.77
C GLY A 44 -16.35 -33.38 54.50
N ALA A 45 -15.88 -32.32 53.83
CA ALA A 45 -15.89 -30.99 54.38
C ALA A 45 -17.30 -30.52 54.74
N PRO A 46 -17.49 -29.71 55.81
CA PRO A 46 -18.78 -29.25 56.24
C PRO A 46 -19.46 -28.38 55.18
N LEU A 47 -20.80 -28.49 55.07
CA LEU A 47 -21.60 -27.87 54.00
C LEU A 47 -21.42 -26.35 53.95
N TYR A 48 -21.30 -25.68 55.10
CA TYR A 48 -21.10 -24.23 55.13
C TYR A 48 -19.78 -23.79 54.47
N ALA A 49 -18.70 -24.56 54.62
CA ALA A 49 -17.41 -24.28 53.99
C ALA A 49 -17.48 -24.44 52.46
N LEU A 50 -18.21 -25.49 52.01
CA LEU A 50 -18.45 -25.71 50.58
C LEU A 50 -19.30 -24.60 49.96
N MET A 51 -20.32 -24.11 50.69
CA MET A 51 -21.14 -23.00 50.23
C MET A 51 -20.34 -21.72 50.01
N ILE A 52 -19.41 -21.39 50.93
CA ILE A 52 -18.50 -20.23 50.76
C ILE A 52 -17.66 -20.39 49.49
N LEU A 53 -17.10 -21.57 49.23
CA LEU A 53 -16.30 -21.85 48.04
C LEU A 53 -17.12 -21.72 46.75
N VAL A 54 -18.38 -22.24 46.76
CA VAL A 54 -19.30 -22.09 45.60
C VAL A 54 -19.55 -20.63 45.27
N VAL A 55 -19.86 -19.81 46.29
CA VAL A 55 -20.11 -18.37 46.09
C VAL A 55 -18.87 -17.68 45.57
N THR A 56 -17.68 -18.01 46.13
CA THR A 56 -16.41 -17.43 45.69
C THR A 56 -16.08 -17.79 44.24
N VAL A 57 -16.23 -19.07 43.85
CA VAL A 57 -16.03 -19.51 42.46
C VAL A 57 -16.98 -18.80 41.49
N LYS A 58 -18.26 -18.62 41.87
CA LYS A 58 -19.22 -17.87 41.05
C LYS A 58 -18.82 -16.39 40.93
N LEU A 59 -18.34 -15.77 41.99
CA LEU A 59 -17.85 -14.39 41.98
C LEU A 59 -16.64 -14.24 41.03
N PHE A 60 -15.69 -15.16 41.11
CA PHE A 60 -14.56 -15.18 40.16
C PHE A 60 -14.99 -15.40 38.71
N GLY A 61 -16.02 -16.23 38.47
CA GLY A 61 -16.62 -16.42 37.15
C GLY A 61 -17.20 -15.12 36.57
N PHE A 62 -17.93 -14.37 37.41
CA PHE A 62 -18.47 -13.06 37.06
C PHE A 62 -17.35 -12.03 36.78
N LEU A 63 -16.35 -11.97 37.65
CA LEU A 63 -15.20 -11.08 37.49
C LEU A 63 -14.39 -11.40 36.22
N ARG A 64 -14.20 -12.69 35.90
CA ARG A 64 -13.60 -13.15 34.66
C ARG A 64 -14.34 -12.64 33.43
N ALA A 65 -15.68 -12.68 33.46
CA ALA A 65 -16.47 -12.21 32.30
C ALA A 65 -16.30 -10.69 32.10
N ILE A 66 -16.33 -9.91 33.18
CA ILE A 66 -16.13 -8.45 33.14
C ILE A 66 -14.73 -8.11 32.64
N THR A 67 -13.69 -8.70 33.23
CA THR A 67 -12.30 -8.40 32.86
C THR A 67 -12.02 -8.78 31.42
N ARG A 68 -12.54 -9.90 30.91
CA ARG A 68 -12.41 -10.32 29.52
C ARG A 68 -13.13 -9.38 28.55
N TYR A 69 -14.30 -8.86 28.93
CA TYR A 69 -15.03 -7.88 28.14
C TYR A 69 -14.25 -6.56 28.05
N VAL A 70 -13.82 -6.03 29.20
CA VAL A 70 -13.04 -4.77 29.25
C VAL A 70 -11.71 -4.89 28.50
N GLU A 71 -11.00 -6.00 28.70
CA GLU A 71 -9.75 -6.32 27.98
C GLU A 71 -9.96 -6.29 26.47
N ARG A 72 -11.00 -7.00 25.98
CA ARG A 72 -11.30 -7.05 24.55
C ARG A 72 -11.67 -5.67 23.99
N LEU A 73 -12.45 -4.89 24.72
CA LEU A 73 -12.83 -3.53 24.32
C LEU A 73 -11.60 -2.63 24.16
N ILE A 74 -10.69 -2.64 25.14
CA ILE A 74 -9.50 -1.78 25.15
C ILE A 74 -8.48 -2.25 24.09
N SER A 75 -8.25 -3.55 23.96
CA SER A 75 -7.31 -4.12 22.99
C SER A 75 -7.75 -3.85 21.55
N HIS A 76 -9.05 -3.96 21.25
CA HIS A 76 -9.60 -3.60 19.95
C HIS A 76 -9.51 -2.09 19.69
N LYS A 77 -9.84 -1.24 20.67
CA LYS A 77 -9.71 0.21 20.58
C LYS A 77 -8.27 0.60 20.21
N ALA A 78 -7.28 0.06 20.94
CA ALA A 78 -5.86 0.31 20.67
C ALA A 78 -5.48 -0.11 19.24
N THR A 79 -5.95 -1.28 18.79
CA THR A 79 -5.67 -1.80 17.45
C THR A 79 -6.26 -0.93 16.35
N PHE A 80 -7.53 -0.56 16.45
CA PHE A 80 -8.20 0.27 15.43
C PHE A 80 -7.65 1.70 15.39
N THR A 81 -7.26 2.26 16.55
CA THR A 81 -6.55 3.55 16.59
C THR A 81 -5.23 3.49 15.84
N MET A 82 -4.42 2.45 16.09
CA MET A 82 -3.17 2.21 15.36
C MET A 82 -3.42 2.07 13.84
N LEU A 83 -4.41 1.28 13.42
CA LEU A 83 -4.74 1.10 12.00
C LEU A 83 -5.14 2.40 11.32
N ARG A 84 -5.98 3.22 11.99
CA ARG A 84 -6.34 4.56 11.52
C ARG A 84 -5.10 5.41 11.28
N ASP A 85 -4.22 5.46 12.26
CA ASP A 85 -3.02 6.31 12.21
C ASP A 85 -2.04 5.84 11.12
N ILE A 86 -1.90 4.53 10.93
CA ILE A 86 -1.10 3.96 9.84
C ILE A 86 -1.72 4.29 8.48
N ARG A 87 -3.04 4.16 8.31
CA ARG A 87 -3.73 4.50 7.06
C ARG A 87 -3.54 5.97 6.70
N VAL A 88 -3.73 6.87 7.66
CA VAL A 88 -3.54 8.31 7.46
C VAL A 88 -2.09 8.63 7.08
N GLN A 89 -1.11 8.05 7.79
CA GLN A 89 0.31 8.26 7.48
C GLN A 89 0.69 7.68 6.11
N PHE A 90 0.19 6.49 5.78
CA PHE A 90 0.46 5.85 4.49
C PHE A 90 -0.13 6.67 3.34
N PHE A 91 -1.40 7.08 3.45
CA PHE A 91 -2.08 7.89 2.45
C PHE A 91 -1.39 9.25 2.26
N GLY A 92 -1.08 9.96 3.36
CA GLY A 92 -0.37 11.23 3.28
C GLY A 92 1.01 11.14 2.63
N LYS A 93 1.68 9.98 2.77
CA LYS A 93 2.95 9.74 2.06
C LYS A 93 2.75 9.30 0.62
N LEU A 94 1.72 8.49 0.36
CA LEU A 94 1.38 8.04 -0.99
C LEU A 94 1.11 9.24 -1.91
N VAL A 95 0.32 10.21 -1.48
CA VAL A 95 0.04 11.44 -2.23
C VAL A 95 1.33 12.16 -2.65
N ASN A 96 2.33 12.21 -1.78
CA ASN A 96 3.60 12.88 -2.07
C ASN A 96 4.56 12.09 -2.99
N VAL A 97 4.33 10.81 -3.22
CA VAL A 97 5.18 9.97 -4.09
C VAL A 97 4.53 9.61 -5.42
N ILE A 98 3.23 9.92 -5.58
CA ILE A 98 2.55 9.86 -6.87
C ILE A 98 3.01 11.06 -7.72
N PRO A 99 3.29 10.90 -9.05
CA PRO A 99 3.15 9.66 -9.81
C PRO A 99 4.40 8.75 -9.83
N ASN A 100 5.51 9.15 -9.24
CA ASN A 100 6.79 8.43 -9.33
C ASN A 100 6.71 6.95 -8.86
N VAL A 101 5.77 6.65 -7.93
CA VAL A 101 5.52 5.29 -7.46
C VAL A 101 5.04 4.35 -8.57
N TYR A 102 4.35 4.88 -9.59
CA TYR A 102 3.88 4.09 -10.74
C TYR A 102 5.01 3.56 -11.64
N ARG A 103 6.23 4.06 -11.49
CA ARG A 103 7.42 3.43 -12.10
C ARG A 103 7.62 1.99 -11.63
N LYS A 104 7.19 1.66 -10.40
CA LYS A 104 7.45 0.37 -9.73
C LYS A 104 6.22 -0.47 -9.49
N LEU A 105 5.08 0.14 -9.24
CA LEU A 105 3.87 -0.49 -8.75
C LEU A 105 2.67 -0.09 -9.59
N SER A 106 1.80 -1.06 -9.87
CA SER A 106 0.52 -0.79 -10.54
C SER A 106 -0.49 -0.17 -9.56
N SER A 107 -1.54 0.48 -10.09
CA SER A 107 -2.65 1.02 -9.28
C SER A 107 -3.31 -0.06 -8.43
N SER A 108 -3.52 -1.26 -9.00
CA SER A 108 -4.10 -2.40 -8.29
C SER A 108 -3.23 -2.89 -7.11
N ASP A 109 -1.89 -2.89 -7.29
CA ASP A 109 -0.95 -3.26 -6.23
C ASP A 109 -0.95 -2.21 -5.10
N LEU A 110 -1.00 -0.91 -5.44
CA LEU A 110 -1.09 0.17 -4.45
C LEU A 110 -2.39 0.09 -3.63
N ILE A 111 -3.53 -0.15 -4.28
CA ILE A 111 -4.82 -0.33 -3.60
C ILE A 111 -4.78 -1.56 -2.69
N SER A 112 -4.24 -2.67 -3.18
CA SER A 112 -4.06 -3.89 -2.38
C SER A 112 -3.19 -3.64 -1.14
N ARG A 113 -2.09 -2.89 -1.29
CA ARG A 113 -1.21 -2.52 -0.16
C ARG A 113 -1.91 -1.60 0.83
N MET A 114 -2.67 -0.64 0.36
CA MET A 114 -3.43 0.30 1.21
C MET A 114 -4.54 -0.40 2.02
N ILE A 115 -5.24 -1.35 1.43
CA ILE A 115 -6.35 -2.05 2.08
C ILE A 115 -5.83 -3.29 2.81
N SER A 116 -5.39 -4.31 2.07
CA SER A 116 -5.12 -5.64 2.64
C SER A 116 -3.84 -5.70 3.47
N ARG A 117 -2.75 -5.02 3.03
CA ARG A 117 -1.48 -5.04 3.80
C ARG A 117 -1.56 -4.19 5.06
N VAL A 118 -2.23 -3.04 5.01
CA VAL A 118 -2.47 -2.25 6.24
C VAL A 118 -3.36 -3.02 7.19
N GLU A 119 -4.41 -3.70 6.71
CA GLU A 119 -5.28 -4.52 7.56
C GLU A 119 -4.53 -5.69 8.21
N ALA A 120 -3.59 -6.33 7.49
CA ALA A 120 -2.76 -7.39 8.06
C ALA A 120 -1.95 -6.91 9.29
N LEU A 121 -1.65 -5.61 9.41
CA LEU A 121 -0.94 -5.04 10.55
C LEU A 121 -1.74 -5.05 11.86
N GLN A 122 -3.08 -5.22 11.83
CA GLN A 122 -3.87 -5.43 13.06
C GLN A 122 -3.37 -6.63 13.87
N ASN A 123 -2.85 -7.65 13.18
CA ASN A 123 -2.33 -8.84 13.82
C ASN A 123 -1.06 -8.58 14.64
N ILE A 124 -0.36 -7.46 14.43
CA ILE A 124 0.81 -7.08 15.24
C ILE A 124 0.43 -7.00 16.72
N TYR A 125 -0.65 -6.27 17.04
CA TYR A 125 -1.10 -6.12 18.43
C TYR A 125 -1.89 -7.32 18.89
N LEU A 126 -2.94 -7.73 18.15
CA LEU A 126 -3.89 -8.73 18.61
C LEU A 126 -3.32 -10.15 18.68
N ARG A 127 -2.29 -10.47 17.88
CA ARG A 127 -1.81 -11.86 17.73
C ARG A 127 -0.31 -12.04 17.92
N VAL A 128 0.51 -10.99 17.70
CA VAL A 128 1.98 -11.12 17.76
C VAL A 128 2.55 -10.64 19.08
N TYR A 129 2.16 -9.46 19.58
CA TYR A 129 2.74 -8.90 20.80
C TYR A 129 1.89 -9.07 22.03
N TYR A 130 0.58 -8.80 21.95
CA TYR A 130 -0.31 -8.80 23.09
C TYR A 130 -0.43 -10.19 23.78
N PRO A 131 -0.80 -11.29 23.07
CA PRO A 131 -1.00 -12.59 23.73
C PRO A 131 0.27 -13.17 24.38
N PRO A 132 1.47 -13.16 23.73
CA PRO A 132 2.69 -13.65 24.38
C PRO A 132 3.02 -12.93 25.68
N VAL A 133 2.84 -11.61 25.72
CA VAL A 133 3.13 -10.83 26.93
C VAL A 133 2.15 -11.16 28.05
N VAL A 134 0.85 -11.20 27.75
CA VAL A 134 -0.18 -11.54 28.74
C VAL A 134 0.04 -12.95 29.30
N ILE A 135 0.23 -13.92 28.42
CA ILE A 135 0.40 -15.32 28.87
C ILE A 135 1.75 -15.52 29.57
N GLY A 136 2.81 -14.86 29.08
CA GLY A 136 4.13 -14.90 29.72
C GLY A 136 4.10 -14.36 31.16
N LEU A 137 3.45 -13.20 31.37
CA LEU A 137 3.28 -12.62 32.70
C LEU A 137 2.37 -13.49 33.57
N THR A 138 1.28 -14.02 33.02
CA THR A 138 0.38 -14.93 33.75
C THR A 138 1.10 -16.21 34.16
N ALA A 139 1.89 -16.81 33.26
CA ALA A 139 2.70 -17.98 33.54
C ALA A 139 3.75 -17.71 34.63
N LEU A 140 4.42 -16.56 34.59
CA LEU A 140 5.39 -16.15 35.60
C LEU A 140 4.75 -16.09 36.99
N VAL A 141 3.61 -15.39 37.12
CA VAL A 141 2.87 -15.32 38.41
C VAL A 141 2.42 -16.72 38.86
N THR A 142 1.95 -17.55 37.92
CA THR A 142 1.52 -18.92 38.24
C THR A 142 2.69 -19.76 38.76
N VAL A 143 3.87 -19.69 38.14
CA VAL A 143 5.09 -20.38 38.61
C VAL A 143 5.47 -19.92 40.03
N ILE A 144 5.43 -18.61 40.30
CA ILE A 144 5.70 -18.08 41.64
C ILE A 144 4.70 -18.63 42.69
N VAL A 145 3.41 -18.59 42.39
CA VAL A 145 2.37 -19.12 43.30
C VAL A 145 2.57 -20.63 43.52
N LEU A 146 2.85 -21.39 42.46
CA LEU A 146 3.11 -22.82 42.57
C LEU A 146 4.37 -23.14 43.37
N ALA A 147 5.41 -22.30 43.29
CA ALA A 147 6.64 -22.51 44.08
C ALA A 147 6.40 -22.51 45.59
N PHE A 148 5.38 -21.77 46.08
CA PHE A 148 4.97 -21.83 47.50
C PHE A 148 4.20 -23.10 47.87
N ILE A 149 3.58 -23.79 46.89
CA ILE A 149 2.81 -25.02 47.14
C ILE A 149 3.71 -26.23 46.87
N SER A 150 4.40 -26.28 45.74
CA SER A 150 5.29 -27.35 45.31
C SER A 150 6.32 -26.88 44.27
N ILE A 151 7.60 -26.90 44.64
CA ILE A 151 8.71 -26.49 43.76
C ILE A 151 8.78 -27.38 42.50
N SER A 152 8.49 -28.65 42.62
CA SER A 152 8.54 -29.59 41.48
C SER A 152 7.49 -29.26 40.42
N HIS A 153 6.27 -28.87 40.82
CA HIS A 153 5.22 -28.43 39.91
C HIS A 153 5.58 -27.06 39.29
N ALA A 154 6.14 -26.14 40.06
CA ALA A 154 6.62 -24.86 39.54
C ALA A 154 7.68 -25.02 38.45
N LEU A 155 8.68 -25.94 38.67
CA LEU A 155 9.70 -26.25 37.67
C LEU A 155 9.12 -26.90 36.42
N LEU A 156 8.22 -27.87 36.57
CA LEU A 156 7.53 -28.51 35.44
C LEU A 156 6.85 -27.48 34.56
N ILE A 157 6.05 -26.57 35.17
CA ILE A 157 5.31 -25.55 34.44
C ILE A 157 6.26 -24.53 33.82
N MET A 158 7.30 -24.11 34.55
CA MET A 158 8.30 -23.19 34.01
C MET A 158 8.97 -23.74 32.74
N VAL A 159 9.43 -24.99 32.77
CA VAL A 159 10.05 -25.65 31.61
C VAL A 159 9.05 -25.80 30.47
N SER A 160 7.84 -26.26 30.74
CA SER A 160 6.81 -26.46 29.71
C SER A 160 6.40 -25.13 29.05
N MET A 161 6.26 -24.06 29.84
CA MET A 161 5.94 -22.73 29.30
C MET A 161 7.11 -22.13 28.50
N LEU A 162 8.35 -22.37 28.91
CA LEU A 162 9.53 -21.95 28.14
C LEU A 162 9.54 -22.63 26.76
N PHE A 163 9.23 -23.93 26.69
CA PHE A 163 9.07 -24.63 25.42
C PHE A 163 7.94 -24.05 24.57
N THR A 164 6.76 -23.84 25.18
CA THR A 164 5.56 -23.33 24.50
C THR A 164 5.75 -21.90 23.97
N LEU A 165 6.34 -21.00 24.77
CA LEU A 165 6.40 -19.58 24.45
C LEU A 165 7.65 -19.19 23.65
N LEU A 166 8.78 -19.91 23.78
CA LEU A 166 10.06 -19.53 23.18
C LEU A 166 10.60 -20.57 22.20
N VAL A 167 10.75 -21.82 22.63
CA VAL A 167 11.47 -22.82 21.85
C VAL A 167 10.71 -23.20 20.59
N VAL A 168 9.45 -23.59 20.72
CA VAL A 168 8.62 -24.04 19.58
C VAL A 168 8.36 -22.92 18.57
N PRO A 169 7.98 -21.67 18.98
CA PRO A 169 7.88 -20.54 18.06
C PRO A 169 9.19 -20.19 17.36
N TRP A 170 10.32 -20.26 18.07
CA TRP A 170 11.63 -19.97 17.49
C TRP A 170 12.02 -20.99 16.41
N LEU A 171 11.86 -22.28 16.68
CA LEU A 171 12.15 -23.35 15.72
C LEU A 171 11.27 -23.29 14.46
N SER A 172 9.98 -22.93 14.64
CA SER A 172 9.01 -22.87 13.54
C SER A 172 9.10 -21.58 12.72
N SER A 173 9.66 -20.50 13.26
CA SER A 173 9.61 -19.15 12.66
C SER A 173 10.22 -19.08 11.25
N LYS A 174 11.39 -19.73 11.02
CA LYS A 174 12.06 -19.75 9.71
C LYS A 174 11.20 -20.44 8.65
N LYS A 175 10.65 -21.60 8.98
CA LYS A 175 9.82 -22.40 8.05
C LYS A 175 8.49 -21.72 7.77
N ALA A 176 7.84 -21.15 8.79
CA ALA A 176 6.61 -20.37 8.66
C ALA A 176 6.81 -19.19 7.70
N ARG A 177 7.90 -18.41 7.88
CA ARG A 177 8.24 -17.26 7.02
C ARG A 177 8.46 -17.66 5.57
N THR A 178 9.18 -18.76 5.32
CA THR A 178 9.44 -19.25 3.95
C THR A 178 8.14 -19.70 3.28
N LEU A 179 7.33 -20.50 3.96
CA LEU A 179 6.05 -20.98 3.43
C LEU A 179 5.11 -19.82 3.12
N LYS A 180 4.97 -18.85 4.03
CA LYS A 180 4.12 -17.67 3.84
C LYS A 180 4.55 -16.84 2.65
N LYS A 181 5.88 -16.58 2.50
CA LYS A 181 6.42 -15.82 1.37
C LYS A 181 6.14 -16.52 0.03
N HIS A 182 6.31 -17.85 -0.04
CA HIS A 182 6.02 -18.60 -1.26
C HIS A 182 4.53 -18.58 -1.60
N ALA A 183 3.65 -18.81 -0.63
CA ALA A 183 2.21 -18.77 -0.83
C ALA A 183 1.74 -17.38 -1.30
N ALA A 184 2.23 -16.30 -0.67
CA ALA A 184 1.88 -14.93 -1.04
C ALA A 184 2.36 -14.57 -2.46
N ASN A 185 3.56 -14.99 -2.86
CA ASN A 185 4.07 -14.74 -4.21
C ASN A 185 3.25 -15.48 -5.29
N GLU A 186 2.90 -16.75 -5.04
CA GLU A 186 2.08 -17.51 -5.99
C GLU A 186 0.63 -17.00 -6.04
N GLN A 187 0.08 -16.54 -4.92
CA GLN A 187 -1.20 -15.84 -4.88
C GLN A 187 -1.18 -14.58 -5.76
N ALA A 188 -0.17 -13.75 -5.62
CA ALA A 188 -0.02 -12.54 -6.43
C ALA A 188 0.10 -12.87 -7.92
N ARG A 189 0.89 -13.91 -8.29
CA ARG A 189 1.00 -14.39 -9.67
C ARG A 189 -0.33 -14.88 -10.22
N PHE A 190 -1.06 -15.68 -9.45
CA PHE A 190 -2.41 -16.15 -9.85
C PHE A 190 -3.35 -14.97 -10.08
N LEU A 191 -3.42 -14.01 -9.16
CA LEU A 191 -4.28 -12.84 -9.27
C LEU A 191 -3.94 -12.00 -10.50
N ASN A 192 -2.66 -11.76 -10.79
CA ASN A 192 -2.24 -11.02 -11.99
C ASN A 192 -2.74 -11.73 -13.27
N HIS A 193 -2.55 -13.04 -13.38
CA HIS A 193 -3.06 -13.78 -14.53
C HIS A 193 -4.59 -13.83 -14.61
N PHE A 194 -5.27 -13.81 -13.48
CA PHE A 194 -6.72 -13.70 -13.44
C PHE A 194 -7.21 -12.33 -13.95
N TYR A 195 -6.52 -11.26 -13.57
CA TYR A 195 -6.81 -9.92 -14.09
C TYR A 195 -6.53 -9.82 -15.58
N ASP A 196 -5.41 -10.38 -16.07
CA ASP A 196 -5.10 -10.43 -17.49
C ASP A 196 -6.17 -11.21 -18.27
N TYR A 197 -6.60 -12.35 -17.74
CA TYR A 197 -7.68 -13.17 -18.33
C TYR A 197 -8.99 -12.39 -18.40
N LYS A 198 -9.37 -11.69 -17.30
CA LYS A 198 -10.58 -10.87 -17.24
C LYS A 198 -10.52 -9.71 -18.24
N ALA A 199 -9.42 -8.97 -18.26
CA ALA A 199 -9.24 -7.80 -19.11
C ALA A 199 -9.19 -8.18 -20.62
N GLY A 200 -8.55 -9.32 -20.93
CA GLY A 200 -8.41 -9.82 -22.30
C GLY A 200 -9.54 -10.77 -22.76
N MET A 201 -10.64 -10.89 -22.01
CA MET A 201 -11.68 -11.90 -22.31
C MET A 201 -12.24 -11.79 -23.73
N ASP A 202 -12.49 -10.59 -24.21
CA ASP A 202 -13.04 -10.36 -25.55
C ASP A 202 -12.04 -10.73 -26.66
N GLU A 203 -10.75 -10.44 -26.44
CA GLU A 203 -9.69 -10.87 -27.36
C GLU A 203 -9.56 -12.39 -27.37
N LEU A 204 -9.53 -13.01 -26.18
CA LEU A 204 -9.45 -14.46 -26.05
C LEU A 204 -10.63 -15.17 -26.73
N ARG A 205 -11.82 -14.56 -26.68
CA ARG A 205 -13.02 -15.05 -27.38
C ARG A 205 -12.85 -14.94 -28.88
N ARG A 206 -12.41 -13.77 -29.39
CA ARG A 206 -12.19 -13.54 -30.83
C ARG A 206 -11.15 -14.49 -31.44
N PHE A 207 -10.08 -14.80 -30.68
CA PHE A 207 -9.03 -15.70 -31.14
C PHE A 207 -9.21 -17.18 -30.70
N ASN A 208 -10.38 -17.54 -30.12
CA ASN A 208 -10.69 -18.89 -29.65
C ASN A 208 -9.66 -19.48 -28.66
N GLN A 209 -9.10 -18.64 -27.79
CA GLN A 209 -8.07 -19.00 -26.82
C GLN A 209 -8.58 -19.16 -25.38
N ILE A 210 -9.89 -19.02 -25.14
CA ILE A 210 -10.49 -19.06 -23.80
C ILE A 210 -10.10 -20.32 -23.04
N ASN A 211 -10.24 -21.50 -23.68
CA ASN A 211 -9.98 -22.78 -23.04
C ASN A 211 -8.51 -22.94 -22.66
N HIS A 212 -7.60 -22.58 -23.55
CA HIS A 212 -6.16 -22.64 -23.30
C HIS A 212 -5.74 -21.75 -22.10
N TYR A 213 -6.23 -20.51 -22.08
CA TYR A 213 -5.95 -19.59 -20.97
C TYR A 213 -6.60 -20.03 -19.66
N ARG A 214 -7.84 -20.54 -19.70
CA ARG A 214 -8.53 -21.11 -18.54
C ARG A 214 -7.74 -22.28 -17.95
N ASP A 215 -7.26 -23.20 -18.77
CA ASP A 215 -6.54 -24.39 -18.31
C ASP A 215 -5.19 -24.00 -17.69
N ASN A 216 -4.50 -23.01 -18.26
CA ASN A 216 -3.28 -22.42 -17.67
C ASN A 216 -3.58 -21.74 -16.33
N LEU A 217 -4.66 -20.97 -16.23
CA LEU A 217 -5.09 -20.32 -14.99
C LEU A 217 -5.42 -21.36 -13.91
N MET A 218 -6.13 -22.45 -14.27
CA MET A 218 -6.45 -23.56 -13.37
C MET A 218 -5.20 -24.30 -12.89
N ALA A 219 -4.20 -24.47 -13.75
CA ALA A 219 -2.91 -25.06 -13.34
C ALA A 219 -2.20 -24.20 -12.27
N LYS A 220 -2.22 -22.86 -12.42
CA LYS A 220 -1.67 -21.91 -11.44
C LYS A 220 -2.47 -21.89 -10.14
N LEU A 221 -3.80 -21.94 -10.22
CA LEU A 221 -4.67 -22.07 -9.04
C LEU A 221 -4.33 -23.36 -8.26
N ASN A 222 -4.26 -24.50 -8.95
CA ASN A 222 -3.91 -25.78 -8.34
C ASN A 222 -2.51 -25.75 -7.70
N HIS A 223 -1.56 -25.02 -8.28
CA HIS A 223 -0.23 -24.85 -7.68
C HIS A 223 -0.29 -24.02 -6.39
N PHE A 224 -1.02 -22.91 -6.41
CA PHE A 224 -1.28 -22.07 -5.23
C PHE A 224 -1.98 -22.85 -4.12
N ASP A 225 -3.04 -23.62 -4.45
CA ASP A 225 -3.77 -24.46 -3.48
C ASP A 225 -2.86 -25.49 -2.82
N LYS A 226 -1.97 -26.13 -3.59
CA LYS A 226 -0.97 -27.08 -3.02
C LYS A 226 -0.03 -26.40 -2.03
N LEU A 227 0.36 -25.16 -2.27
CA LEU A 227 1.19 -24.40 -1.33
C LEU A 227 0.40 -23.99 -0.08
N GLN A 228 -0.84 -23.58 -0.24
CA GLN A 228 -1.74 -23.28 0.87
C GLN A 228 -2.00 -24.50 1.73
N LEU A 229 -2.20 -25.69 1.13
CA LEU A 229 -2.31 -26.94 1.87
C LEU A 229 -1.02 -27.30 2.64
N LYS A 230 0.17 -27.05 2.08
CA LYS A 230 1.43 -27.24 2.80
C LYS A 230 1.56 -26.29 3.99
N GLU A 231 1.14 -25.05 3.82
CA GLU A 231 1.08 -24.04 4.88
C GLU A 231 0.15 -24.51 6.01
N GLN A 232 -1.08 -24.91 5.65
CA GLN A 232 -2.07 -25.39 6.63
C GLN A 232 -1.62 -26.65 7.37
N ARG A 233 -1.03 -27.61 6.67
CA ARG A 233 -0.44 -28.79 7.31
C ARG A 233 0.66 -28.43 8.30
N PHE A 234 1.50 -27.46 7.97
CA PHE A 234 2.53 -27.00 8.88
C PHE A 234 1.92 -26.40 10.15
N LEU A 235 0.88 -25.56 10.04
CA LEU A 235 0.17 -25.00 11.19
C LEU A 235 -0.47 -26.09 12.04
N THR A 236 -1.12 -27.07 11.43
CA THR A 236 -1.74 -28.21 12.14
C THR A 236 -0.70 -29.03 12.92
N ILE A 237 0.48 -29.29 12.33
CA ILE A 237 1.57 -30.00 13.02
C ILE A 237 2.09 -29.15 14.20
N TYR A 238 2.19 -27.86 14.02
CA TYR A 238 2.61 -26.94 15.06
C TYR A 238 1.62 -26.94 16.24
N ASP A 239 0.31 -26.84 15.96
CA ASP A 239 -0.75 -26.96 16.96
C ASP A 239 -0.69 -28.30 17.69
N PHE A 240 -0.46 -29.39 16.97
CA PHE A 240 -0.34 -30.72 17.54
C PHE A 240 0.84 -30.81 18.52
N ILE A 241 2.01 -30.24 18.18
CA ILE A 241 3.19 -30.25 19.07
C ILE A 241 2.87 -29.49 20.37
N LEU A 242 2.22 -28.33 20.29
CA LEU A 242 1.88 -27.56 21.49
C LEU A 242 0.83 -28.26 22.35
N ASN A 243 -0.15 -28.94 21.75
CA ASN A 243 -1.11 -29.77 22.49
C ASN A 243 -0.45 -30.97 23.16
N ILE A 244 0.56 -31.61 22.53
CA ILE A 244 1.35 -32.68 23.19
C ILE A 244 2.09 -32.13 24.41
N ILE A 245 2.74 -30.95 24.31
CA ILE A 245 3.42 -30.31 25.44
C ILE A 245 2.43 -30.06 26.58
N ALA A 246 1.24 -29.53 26.26
CA ALA A 246 0.19 -29.30 27.24
C ALA A 246 -0.26 -30.58 27.93
N MET A 247 -0.54 -31.64 27.16
CA MET A 247 -0.97 -32.95 27.71
C MET A 247 0.11 -33.60 28.56
N LEU A 248 1.36 -33.56 28.12
CA LEU A 248 2.50 -34.08 28.90
C LEU A 248 2.69 -33.30 30.20
N SER A 249 2.46 -31.99 30.19
CA SER A 249 2.54 -31.14 31.38
C SER A 249 1.42 -31.42 32.37
N ILE A 250 0.19 -31.62 31.89
CA ILE A 250 -0.96 -32.02 32.72
C ILE A 250 -0.73 -33.42 33.32
N PHE A 251 -0.34 -34.37 32.49
CA PHE A 251 -0.04 -35.73 32.95
C PHE A 251 1.15 -35.76 33.92
N GLY A 252 2.21 -35.03 33.61
CA GLY A 252 3.37 -34.88 34.50
C GLY A 252 3.00 -34.26 35.84
N SER A 253 2.13 -33.24 35.83
CA SER A 253 1.60 -32.63 37.06
C SER A 253 0.79 -33.64 37.92
N LEU A 254 0.01 -34.51 37.27
CA LEU A 254 -0.76 -35.54 37.95
C LEU A 254 0.19 -36.60 38.58
N VAL A 255 1.18 -37.08 37.82
CA VAL A 255 2.15 -38.08 38.31
C VAL A 255 2.99 -37.53 39.46
N LEU A 256 3.52 -36.29 39.31
CA LEU A 256 4.29 -35.62 40.35
C LEU A 256 3.46 -35.44 41.63
N GLY A 257 2.18 -35.02 41.47
CA GLY A 257 1.27 -34.88 42.61
C GLY A 257 1.04 -36.17 43.36
N LEU A 258 0.82 -37.31 42.68
CA LEU A 258 0.67 -38.61 43.30
C LEU A 258 1.94 -39.05 44.05
N ILE A 259 3.12 -38.85 43.46
CA ILE A 259 4.41 -39.15 44.10
C ILE A 259 4.61 -38.34 45.37
N GLN A 260 4.32 -37.02 45.33
CA GLN A 260 4.47 -36.11 46.48
C GLN A 260 3.46 -36.38 47.59
N ILE A 261 2.23 -36.77 47.25
CA ILE A 261 1.22 -37.16 48.24
C ILE A 261 1.66 -38.42 48.99
N ASN A 262 2.14 -39.46 48.25
CA ASN A 262 2.64 -40.67 48.85
C ASN A 262 3.90 -40.43 49.71
N ALA A 263 4.70 -39.45 49.39
CA ALA A 263 5.85 -39.01 50.16
C ALA A 263 5.51 -38.06 51.32
N GLY A 264 4.25 -37.70 51.50
CA GLY A 264 3.80 -36.77 52.55
C GLY A 264 4.23 -35.30 52.33
N GLN A 265 4.70 -34.97 51.14
CA GLN A 265 5.21 -33.64 50.80
C GLN A 265 4.15 -32.69 50.27
N LEU A 266 3.01 -33.22 49.76
CA LEU A 266 1.90 -32.43 49.23
C LEU A 266 0.60 -32.92 49.89
N ASN A 267 -0.21 -31.95 50.33
CA ASN A 267 -1.56 -32.27 50.84
C ASN A 267 -2.45 -32.65 49.63
N ILE A 268 -3.17 -33.74 49.74
CA ILE A 268 -4.06 -34.29 48.71
C ILE A 268 -5.09 -33.24 48.23
N ILE A 269 -5.46 -32.28 49.07
CA ILE A 269 -6.42 -31.22 48.78
C ILE A 269 -5.98 -30.37 47.59
N TYR A 270 -4.66 -30.17 47.39
CA TYR A 270 -4.14 -29.32 46.29
C TYR A 270 -4.01 -30.09 44.98
N MET A 271 -4.12 -31.39 44.93
CA MET A 271 -3.91 -32.22 43.74
C MET A 271 -4.77 -31.76 42.54
N THR A 272 -6.10 -31.82 42.74
CA THR A 272 -7.06 -31.44 41.70
C THR A 272 -6.94 -29.96 41.34
N SER A 273 -6.65 -29.11 42.35
CA SER A 273 -6.45 -27.67 42.16
C SER A 273 -5.30 -27.35 41.22
N ILE A 274 -4.14 -28.00 41.39
CA ILE A 274 -2.97 -27.81 40.57
C ILE A 274 -3.23 -28.30 39.14
N VAL A 275 -3.83 -29.48 38.98
CA VAL A 275 -4.13 -30.05 37.66
C VAL A 275 -5.09 -29.14 36.87
N LEU A 276 -6.16 -28.65 37.49
CA LEU A 276 -7.12 -27.75 36.85
C LEU A 276 -6.52 -26.38 36.54
N MET A 277 -5.62 -25.87 37.37
CA MET A 277 -4.89 -24.63 37.13
C MET A 277 -3.94 -24.80 35.93
N VAL A 278 -3.19 -25.90 35.85
CA VAL A 278 -2.29 -26.23 34.72
C VAL A 278 -3.09 -26.37 33.42
N LEU A 279 -4.21 -27.09 33.46
CA LEU A 279 -5.12 -27.22 32.32
C LEU A 279 -5.57 -25.85 31.80
N THR A 280 -6.02 -24.98 32.69
CA THR A 280 -6.49 -23.64 32.35
C THR A 280 -5.37 -22.75 31.78
N LEU A 281 -4.14 -22.87 32.32
CA LEU A 281 -3.00 -22.13 31.82
C LEU A 281 -2.65 -22.53 30.38
N PHE A 282 -2.64 -23.83 30.07
CA PHE A 282 -2.38 -24.30 28.72
C PHE A 282 -3.52 -24.03 27.75
N GLU A 283 -4.78 -24.06 28.19
CA GLU A 283 -5.93 -23.66 27.39
C GLU A 283 -5.78 -22.20 26.88
N GLN A 284 -5.23 -21.31 27.73
CA GLN A 284 -4.91 -19.93 27.32
C GLN A 284 -3.66 -19.84 26.42
N ALA A 285 -2.69 -20.74 26.57
CA ALA A 285 -1.43 -20.73 25.84
C ALA A 285 -1.52 -21.35 24.43
N VAL A 286 -2.41 -22.32 24.20
CA VAL A 286 -2.58 -22.98 22.90
C VAL A 286 -2.90 -22.00 21.76
N PRO A 287 -3.75 -20.97 21.92
CA PRO A 287 -4.00 -19.97 20.86
C PRO A 287 -2.75 -19.20 20.41
N MET A 288 -1.63 -19.32 21.14
CA MET A 288 -0.33 -18.74 20.75
C MET A 288 0.34 -19.44 19.58
N THR A 289 -0.19 -20.57 19.14
CA THR A 289 0.32 -21.35 18.02
C THR A 289 0.59 -20.52 16.78
N ASN A 290 -0.21 -19.52 16.54
CA ASN A 290 -0.17 -18.74 15.32
C ASN A 290 0.76 -17.51 15.39
N VAL A 291 1.44 -17.24 16.51
CA VAL A 291 2.29 -16.04 16.66
C VAL A 291 3.39 -15.96 15.61
N ALA A 292 4.11 -17.07 15.37
CA ALA A 292 5.18 -17.10 14.36
C ALA A 292 4.64 -16.87 12.94
N TYR A 293 3.46 -17.39 12.64
CA TYR A 293 2.77 -17.23 11.38
C TYR A 293 2.31 -15.77 11.16
N TYR A 294 1.60 -15.20 12.12
CA TYR A 294 1.15 -13.81 12.03
C TYR A 294 2.31 -12.81 12.04
N LYS A 295 3.40 -13.12 12.73
CA LYS A 295 4.61 -12.32 12.68
C LYS A 295 5.20 -12.31 11.27
N ALA A 296 5.27 -13.46 10.60
CA ALA A 296 5.75 -13.52 9.22
C ALA A 296 4.88 -12.71 8.25
N ASP A 297 3.56 -12.76 8.42
CA ASP A 297 2.60 -12.00 7.61
C ASP A 297 2.72 -10.49 7.84
N THR A 298 2.81 -10.07 9.09
CA THR A 298 2.97 -8.66 9.46
C THR A 298 4.33 -8.09 9.07
N ASP A 299 5.41 -8.87 9.17
CA ASP A 299 6.75 -8.48 8.69
C ASP A 299 6.75 -8.26 7.17
N GLN A 300 6.05 -9.11 6.40
CA GLN A 300 5.88 -8.93 4.96
C GLN A 300 5.02 -7.70 4.65
N ALA A 301 3.91 -7.50 5.35
CA ALA A 301 3.06 -6.33 5.18
C ALA A 301 3.82 -5.02 5.46
N LEU A 302 4.64 -4.99 6.51
CA LEU A 302 5.52 -3.87 6.82
C LEU A 302 6.55 -3.62 5.72
N HIS A 303 7.11 -4.69 5.15
CA HIS A 303 8.05 -4.57 4.04
C HIS A 303 7.39 -3.94 2.83
N ASP A 304 6.21 -4.44 2.43
CA ASP A 304 5.44 -3.97 1.27
C ASP A 304 5.03 -2.49 1.42
N ILE A 305 4.61 -2.08 2.62
CA ILE A 305 4.25 -0.70 2.93
C ILE A 305 5.49 0.22 2.92
N ASN A 306 6.60 -0.23 3.55
CA ASN A 306 7.83 0.55 3.59
C ASN A 306 8.47 0.71 2.20
N GLU A 307 8.27 -0.22 1.30
CA GLU A 307 8.70 -0.10 -0.10
C GLU A 307 8.06 1.11 -0.77
N VAL A 308 6.74 1.29 -0.62
CA VAL A 308 6.01 2.47 -1.14
C VAL A 308 6.51 3.77 -0.48
N ILE A 309 6.60 3.77 0.85
CA ILE A 309 7.03 4.95 1.63
C ILE A 309 8.48 5.36 1.32
N SER A 310 9.32 4.42 0.88
CA SER A 310 10.74 4.68 0.56
C SER A 310 10.95 5.29 -0.82
N VAL A 311 9.92 5.35 -1.66
CA VAL A 311 10.00 6.04 -2.96
C VAL A 311 10.25 7.52 -2.70
N PRO A 312 11.21 8.15 -3.40
CA PRO A 312 11.44 9.58 -3.28
C PRO A 312 10.21 10.38 -3.67
N SER A 313 9.92 11.42 -2.91
CA SER A 313 8.88 12.38 -3.27
C SER A 313 9.30 13.18 -4.49
N THR A 314 8.38 13.39 -5.43
CA THR A 314 8.54 14.34 -6.53
C THR A 314 8.13 15.76 -6.12
N ASN A 315 7.40 15.88 -5.01
CA ASN A 315 7.01 17.17 -4.46
C ASN A 315 8.19 17.78 -3.69
N GLY A 316 8.70 18.90 -4.18
CA GLY A 316 9.72 19.72 -3.52
C GLY A 316 9.14 20.50 -2.34
N LYS A 317 9.98 21.35 -1.76
CA LYS A 317 9.60 22.23 -0.65
C LYS A 317 10.00 23.68 -0.89
N ASN A 318 10.70 23.94 -1.96
CA ASN A 318 11.18 25.27 -2.30
C ASN A 318 10.10 25.99 -3.10
N ARG A 319 9.87 27.25 -2.75
CA ARG A 319 9.01 28.15 -3.52
C ARG A 319 9.76 28.71 -4.72
N LEU A 320 9.06 28.89 -5.84
CA LEU A 320 9.58 29.67 -6.95
C LEU A 320 9.74 31.13 -6.49
N ASN A 321 10.87 31.73 -6.85
CA ASN A 321 11.12 33.15 -6.55
C ASN A 321 10.50 34.04 -7.64
N ASP A 322 9.52 34.85 -7.30
CA ASP A 322 8.83 35.81 -8.20
C ASP A 322 9.75 36.85 -8.88
N LYS A 323 11.04 36.84 -8.60
CA LYS A 323 12.00 37.88 -9.03
C LYS A 323 13.05 37.42 -10.05
N TYR A 324 12.97 36.19 -10.55
CA TYR A 324 13.97 35.74 -11.55
C TYR A 324 13.45 35.97 -12.97
N ASP A 325 13.98 37.02 -13.58
CA ASP A 325 13.89 37.27 -15.02
C ASP A 325 14.91 36.38 -15.75
N ALA A 326 14.67 35.06 -15.69
CA ALA A 326 15.54 34.09 -16.35
C ALA A 326 15.23 34.04 -17.84
N THR A 327 16.22 34.32 -18.65
CA THR A 327 16.15 34.18 -20.12
C THR A 327 15.79 32.75 -20.52
N ASN A 328 16.38 31.74 -19.78
CA ASN A 328 16.09 30.33 -19.99
C ASN A 328 15.04 29.86 -18.97
N ILE A 329 13.91 29.36 -19.45
CA ILE A 329 12.86 28.82 -18.60
C ILE A 329 13.12 27.34 -18.26
N TYR A 330 13.65 26.58 -19.21
CA TYR A 330 14.12 25.21 -18.98
C TYR A 330 15.58 25.04 -19.37
N GLU A 331 16.32 24.31 -18.51
CA GLU A 331 17.66 23.81 -18.77
C GLU A 331 17.69 22.31 -18.51
N VAL A 332 17.91 21.50 -19.55
CA VAL A 332 18.01 20.04 -19.47
C VAL A 332 19.42 19.64 -19.82
N LYS A 333 20.14 18.95 -18.91
CA LYS A 333 21.53 18.54 -19.04
C LYS A 333 21.70 17.05 -18.76
N ASP A 334 22.25 16.33 -19.75
CA ASP A 334 22.61 14.90 -19.67
C ASP A 334 21.49 14.02 -19.10
N ALA A 335 20.23 14.38 -19.40
CA ALA A 335 19.07 13.77 -18.82
C ALA A 335 18.86 12.36 -19.38
N SER A 336 18.88 11.36 -18.50
CA SER A 336 18.61 9.97 -18.85
C SER A 336 17.57 9.36 -17.91
N PHE A 337 16.70 8.53 -18.50
CA PHE A 337 15.58 7.94 -17.78
C PHE A 337 15.19 6.58 -18.33
N LYS A 338 14.82 5.65 -17.41
CA LYS A 338 14.21 4.34 -17.75
C LYS A 338 13.06 4.01 -16.81
N TYR A 339 12.08 3.27 -17.29
CA TYR A 339 11.05 2.68 -16.43
C TYR A 339 11.62 1.47 -15.66
N TRP A 340 11.03 1.18 -14.49
CA TRP A 340 11.56 0.22 -13.52
C TRP A 340 11.93 -1.17 -14.08
N ASN A 341 11.14 -1.72 -14.99
CA ASN A 341 11.36 -3.08 -15.53
C ASN A 341 12.08 -3.08 -16.90
N GLN A 342 12.55 -1.92 -17.37
CA GLN A 342 13.25 -1.84 -18.66
C GLN A 342 14.76 -1.88 -18.45
N GLN A 343 15.44 -2.68 -19.28
CA GLN A 343 16.91 -2.72 -19.31
C GLN A 343 17.50 -1.55 -20.10
N THR A 344 16.74 -1.02 -21.05
CA THR A 344 17.15 0.08 -21.93
C THR A 344 16.62 1.41 -21.42
N TYR A 345 17.40 2.46 -21.61
CA TYR A 345 16.96 3.83 -21.36
C TYR A 345 15.91 4.24 -22.40
N VAL A 346 14.84 4.89 -21.92
CA VAL A 346 13.81 5.52 -22.77
C VAL A 346 14.30 6.89 -23.23
N LEU A 347 15.07 7.59 -22.38
CA LEU A 347 15.77 8.82 -22.70
C LEU A 347 17.25 8.64 -22.38
N SER A 348 18.13 9.07 -23.26
CA SER A 348 19.60 8.96 -23.12
C SER A 348 20.26 10.26 -23.52
N ASP A 349 20.99 10.86 -22.58
CA ASP A 349 21.84 12.03 -22.80
C ASP A 349 21.12 13.20 -23.48
N ILE A 350 19.91 13.53 -22.99
CA ILE A 350 19.10 14.63 -23.52
C ILE A 350 19.67 15.96 -23.02
N ASN A 351 19.98 16.84 -23.98
CA ASN A 351 20.53 18.17 -23.73
C ASN A 351 19.81 19.22 -24.57
N PHE A 352 19.12 20.16 -23.94
CA PHE A 352 18.56 21.34 -24.59
C PHE A 352 18.11 22.39 -23.59
N ASN A 353 17.92 23.62 -24.08
CA ASN A 353 17.38 24.73 -23.31
C ASN A 353 16.12 25.25 -24.01
N VAL A 354 15.20 25.83 -23.25
CA VAL A 354 14.00 26.55 -23.69
C VAL A 354 14.07 27.96 -23.15
N ASN A 355 13.96 28.95 -24.02
CA ASN A 355 13.91 30.35 -23.63
C ASN A 355 12.46 30.76 -23.27
N ARG A 356 12.33 31.80 -22.46
CA ARG A 356 11.02 32.41 -22.17
C ARG A 356 10.44 32.97 -23.48
N GLY A 357 9.16 32.71 -23.72
CA GLY A 357 8.47 33.12 -24.94
C GLY A 357 8.70 32.23 -26.14
N GLU A 358 9.58 31.23 -26.07
CA GLU A 358 9.89 30.32 -27.19
C GLU A 358 8.79 29.28 -27.41
N LYS A 359 8.45 29.01 -28.68
CA LYS A 359 7.50 27.97 -29.08
C LYS A 359 8.27 26.80 -29.69
N ILE A 360 8.25 25.65 -29.00
CA ILE A 360 9.03 24.46 -29.38
C ILE A 360 8.11 23.29 -29.75
N ALA A 361 8.36 22.64 -30.87
CA ALA A 361 7.78 21.37 -31.23
C ALA A 361 8.78 20.22 -30.99
N ILE A 362 8.31 19.13 -30.37
CA ILE A 362 9.05 17.88 -30.21
C ILE A 362 8.40 16.84 -31.11
N VAL A 363 9.15 16.34 -32.09
CA VAL A 363 8.67 15.37 -33.09
C VAL A 363 9.51 14.10 -33.09
N GLY A 364 8.97 13.03 -33.64
CA GLY A 364 9.66 11.76 -33.74
C GLY A 364 8.68 10.60 -33.88
N PRO A 365 9.13 9.43 -34.28
CA PRO A 365 8.29 8.24 -34.41
C PRO A 365 7.64 7.85 -33.08
N SER A 366 6.61 7.02 -33.14
CA SER A 366 6.01 6.45 -31.93
C SER A 366 7.06 5.69 -31.13
N GLY A 367 7.08 5.85 -29.82
CA GLY A 367 8.07 5.22 -28.93
C GLY A 367 9.44 5.94 -28.87
N SER A 368 9.63 7.09 -29.52
CA SER A 368 10.89 7.85 -29.46
C SER A 368 11.18 8.52 -28.11
N GLY A 369 10.23 8.52 -27.15
CA GLY A 369 10.40 9.08 -25.81
C GLY A 369 9.80 10.48 -25.60
N LYS A 370 9.07 11.06 -26.55
CA LYS A 370 8.46 12.41 -26.45
C LYS A 370 7.59 12.59 -25.20
N SER A 371 6.59 11.75 -25.02
CA SER A 371 5.68 11.82 -23.87
C SER A 371 6.43 11.65 -22.55
N THR A 372 7.43 10.76 -22.50
CA THR A 372 8.28 10.59 -21.32
C THR A 372 9.09 11.84 -21.02
N LEU A 373 9.63 12.52 -22.05
CA LEU A 373 10.36 13.77 -21.88
C LEU A 373 9.44 14.86 -21.31
N LEU A 374 8.23 15.03 -21.87
CA LEU A 374 7.26 16.00 -21.34
C LEU A 374 6.85 15.71 -19.90
N GLN A 375 6.64 14.45 -19.55
CA GLN A 375 6.30 14.06 -18.18
C GLN A 375 7.43 14.37 -17.18
N ILE A 376 8.68 14.22 -17.59
CA ILE A 376 9.84 14.59 -16.78
C ILE A 376 9.97 16.11 -16.69
N MET A 377 9.74 16.85 -17.79
CA MET A 377 9.71 18.32 -17.78
C MET A 377 8.60 18.86 -16.89
N ALA A 378 7.46 18.19 -16.80
CA ALA A 378 6.39 18.50 -15.85
C ALA A 378 6.73 18.09 -14.39
N GLY A 379 7.88 17.46 -14.14
CA GLY A 379 8.31 17.04 -12.81
C GLY A 379 7.58 15.81 -12.27
N LEU A 380 6.91 15.02 -13.13
CA LEU A 380 6.14 13.85 -12.72
C LEU A 380 7.03 12.63 -12.41
N TYR A 381 8.15 12.48 -13.11
CA TYR A 381 9.11 11.39 -12.90
C TYR A 381 10.52 11.94 -12.70
N GLN A 382 11.24 11.40 -11.72
CA GLN A 382 12.64 11.75 -11.46
C GLN A 382 13.57 11.08 -12.48
N LEU A 383 14.62 11.82 -12.89
CA LEU A 383 15.71 11.30 -13.72
C LEU A 383 16.50 10.20 -12.99
N ASP A 384 17.08 9.28 -13.78
CA ASP A 384 18.09 8.34 -13.28
C ASP A 384 19.48 8.98 -13.26
N SER A 385 19.80 9.87 -14.23
CA SER A 385 21.01 10.69 -14.26
C SER A 385 20.76 12.02 -14.99
N GLY A 386 21.65 12.99 -14.81
CA GLY A 386 21.53 14.33 -15.34
C GLY A 386 20.73 15.28 -14.45
N SER A 387 20.31 16.41 -15.00
CA SER A 387 19.54 17.42 -14.27
C SER A 387 18.52 18.12 -15.17
N ILE A 388 17.43 18.56 -14.55
CA ILE A 388 16.44 19.42 -15.19
C ILE A 388 16.13 20.58 -14.26
N ARG A 389 16.22 21.79 -14.77
CA ARG A 389 15.89 23.02 -14.07
C ARG A 389 14.75 23.73 -14.74
N PHE A 390 13.85 24.26 -13.94
CA PHE A 390 12.78 25.15 -14.32
C PHE A 390 13.00 26.46 -13.57
N GLU A 391 13.05 27.59 -14.29
CA GLU A 391 13.36 28.91 -13.74
C GLU A 391 14.63 28.90 -12.84
N ASN A 392 15.72 28.33 -13.34
CA ASN A 392 17.00 28.15 -12.65
C ASN A 392 16.96 27.27 -11.38
N MET A 393 15.82 26.70 -11.02
CA MET A 393 15.67 25.81 -9.85
C MET A 393 15.53 24.37 -10.30
N ASP A 394 16.12 23.44 -9.55
CA ASP A 394 15.94 22.00 -9.76
C ASP A 394 14.45 21.64 -9.69
N MET A 395 13.91 21.09 -10.79
CA MET A 395 12.48 20.78 -10.97
C MET A 395 11.89 19.93 -9.82
N PHE A 396 12.68 19.03 -9.25
CA PHE A 396 12.24 18.12 -8.18
C PHE A 396 12.38 18.72 -6.77
N LYS A 397 12.87 19.96 -6.66
CA LYS A 397 12.90 20.71 -5.40
C LYS A 397 11.82 21.76 -5.29
N ILE A 398 11.10 22.07 -6.38
CA ILE A 398 10.02 23.05 -6.41
C ILE A 398 8.77 22.42 -5.77
N ASP A 399 8.05 23.20 -4.94
CA ASP A 399 6.75 22.82 -4.40
C ASP A 399 5.74 22.60 -5.54
N ASP A 400 4.93 21.54 -5.46
CA ASP A 400 3.99 21.20 -6.55
C ASP A 400 2.95 22.32 -6.79
N LYS A 401 2.55 23.05 -5.74
CA LYS A 401 1.62 24.17 -5.89
C LYS A 401 2.22 25.24 -6.78
N ASP A 402 3.40 25.75 -6.44
CA ASP A 402 4.09 26.79 -7.20
C ASP A 402 4.41 26.32 -8.63
N LYS A 403 4.86 25.06 -8.76
CA LYS A 403 5.14 24.42 -10.05
C LYS A 403 3.93 24.45 -10.98
N PHE A 404 2.79 23.94 -10.50
CA PHE A 404 1.58 23.88 -11.32
C PHE A 404 0.80 25.19 -11.36
N GLU A 405 1.11 26.20 -10.55
CA GLU A 405 0.66 27.58 -10.79
C GLU A 405 1.37 28.19 -12.01
N SER A 406 2.63 27.85 -12.26
CA SER A 406 3.43 28.34 -13.38
C SER A 406 3.35 27.48 -14.64
N LEU A 407 2.91 26.22 -14.53
CA LEU A 407 2.83 25.25 -15.62
C LEU A 407 1.39 24.83 -15.92
N ASN A 408 1.03 24.84 -17.20
CA ASN A 408 -0.10 24.10 -17.73
C ASN A 408 0.40 22.84 -18.44
N VAL A 409 -0.15 21.68 -18.06
CA VAL A 409 0.31 20.38 -18.58
C VAL A 409 -0.87 19.59 -19.13
N LEU A 410 -0.81 19.26 -20.43
CA LEU A 410 -1.73 18.33 -21.09
C LEU A 410 -0.97 17.05 -21.42
N LEU A 411 -1.37 15.96 -20.80
CA LEU A 411 -0.81 14.63 -21.09
C LEU A 411 -1.61 13.93 -22.20
N GLN A 412 -1.07 12.87 -22.77
CA GLN A 412 -1.70 12.11 -23.84
C GLN A 412 -3.07 11.52 -23.45
N SER A 413 -3.23 11.05 -22.20
CA SER A 413 -4.52 10.57 -21.68
C SER A 413 -5.09 11.53 -20.66
N GLN A 414 -6.36 11.89 -20.84
CA GLN A 414 -7.08 12.80 -19.96
C GLN A 414 -7.94 12.02 -18.98
N GLN A 415 -7.84 12.35 -17.69
CA GLN A 415 -8.67 11.74 -16.66
C GLN A 415 -9.89 12.61 -16.38
N LEU A 416 -11.07 11.99 -16.48
CA LEU A 416 -12.32 12.56 -15.99
C LEU A 416 -12.65 11.93 -14.62
N PHE A 417 -13.37 12.68 -13.81
CA PHE A 417 -13.82 12.24 -12.49
C PHE A 417 -15.34 12.11 -12.48
N ASP A 418 -15.83 11.16 -11.70
CA ASP A 418 -17.26 10.99 -11.48
C ASP A 418 -17.85 12.29 -10.90
N GLY A 419 -18.86 12.83 -11.57
CA GLY A 419 -19.45 14.11 -11.21
C GLY A 419 -19.92 14.93 -12.41
N THR A 420 -20.24 16.21 -12.20
CA THR A 420 -20.68 17.08 -13.28
C THR A 420 -19.52 17.58 -14.15
N ILE A 421 -19.85 18.06 -15.36
CA ILE A 421 -18.88 18.78 -16.21
C ILE A 421 -18.29 19.98 -15.45
N ARG A 422 -19.14 20.74 -14.72
CA ARG A 422 -18.68 21.86 -13.88
C ARG A 422 -17.61 21.45 -12.87
N GLN A 423 -17.84 20.36 -12.16
CA GLN A 423 -16.88 19.82 -11.20
C GLN A 423 -15.57 19.36 -11.87
N ASN A 424 -15.66 18.87 -13.09
CA ASN A 424 -14.51 18.44 -13.87
C ASN A 424 -13.68 19.58 -14.47
N LEU A 425 -14.15 20.81 -14.45
CA LEU A 425 -13.37 21.97 -14.90
C LEU A 425 -12.36 22.48 -13.86
N PHE A 426 -12.52 22.11 -12.58
CA PHE A 426 -11.64 22.54 -11.48
C PHE A 426 -11.44 24.06 -11.37
N THR A 427 -12.49 24.85 -11.63
CA THR A 427 -12.44 26.29 -11.61
C THR A 427 -13.59 26.89 -10.80
N ASP A 428 -13.32 27.99 -10.13
CA ASP A 428 -14.33 28.83 -9.43
C ASP A 428 -14.88 29.95 -10.31
N GLU A 429 -14.46 30.03 -11.58
CA GLU A 429 -14.94 31.03 -12.53
C GLU A 429 -16.45 30.96 -12.73
N ARG A 430 -17.05 32.13 -13.04
CA ARG A 430 -18.50 32.22 -13.29
C ARG A 430 -18.89 31.48 -14.56
N ASP A 431 -20.15 31.07 -14.61
CA ASP A 431 -20.67 30.30 -15.73
C ASP A 431 -20.57 31.05 -17.07
N GLU A 432 -20.66 32.40 -17.06
CA GLU A 432 -20.49 33.22 -18.27
C GLU A 432 -19.06 33.07 -18.85
N ALA A 433 -18.04 33.07 -18.00
CA ALA A 433 -16.64 32.87 -18.43
C ALA A 433 -16.42 31.46 -18.97
N VAL A 434 -16.99 30.46 -18.31
CA VAL A 434 -16.92 29.06 -18.78
C VAL A 434 -17.62 28.90 -20.12
N GLN A 435 -18.81 29.47 -20.30
CA GLN A 435 -19.57 29.44 -21.54
C GLN A 435 -18.85 30.16 -22.71
N ALA A 436 -18.13 31.24 -22.41
CA ALA A 436 -17.32 31.93 -23.40
C ALA A 436 -16.20 31.02 -23.95
N ILE A 437 -15.53 30.27 -23.07
CA ILE A 437 -14.50 29.28 -23.48
C ILE A 437 -15.12 28.08 -24.19
N PHE A 438 -16.28 27.59 -23.73
CA PHE A 438 -16.99 26.50 -24.39
C PHE A 438 -17.39 26.86 -25.81
N LYS A 439 -17.80 28.15 -26.05
CA LYS A 439 -18.06 28.64 -27.38
C LYS A 439 -16.84 28.63 -28.28
N GLN A 440 -15.67 29.02 -27.77
CA GLN A 440 -14.43 29.03 -28.52
C GLN A 440 -13.98 27.60 -28.89
N LEU A 441 -14.33 26.61 -28.06
CA LEU A 441 -13.97 25.20 -28.22
C LEU A 441 -15.06 24.32 -28.88
N ASP A 442 -16.14 24.91 -29.38
CA ASP A 442 -17.32 24.21 -29.92
C ASP A 442 -17.91 23.17 -28.95
N LEU A 443 -18.01 23.55 -27.65
CA LEU A 443 -18.56 22.72 -26.56
C LEU A 443 -19.88 23.24 -26.01
N GLU A 444 -20.54 24.22 -26.70
CA GLU A 444 -21.77 24.88 -26.22
C GLU A 444 -22.93 23.91 -25.97
N HIS A 445 -22.93 22.74 -26.65
CA HIS A 445 -23.92 21.71 -26.47
C HIS A 445 -23.78 20.93 -25.14
N LEU A 446 -22.67 21.09 -24.42
CA LEU A 446 -22.43 20.44 -23.13
C LEU A 446 -22.98 21.31 -22.00
N VAL A 447 -24.00 20.79 -21.31
CA VAL A 447 -24.58 21.42 -20.12
C VAL A 447 -23.68 21.18 -18.91
N LEU A 448 -23.39 22.23 -18.14
CA LEU A 448 -22.44 22.18 -17.02
C LEU A 448 -22.85 21.17 -15.91
N GLU A 449 -24.16 20.99 -15.70
CA GLU A 449 -24.75 20.08 -14.73
C GLU A 449 -24.79 18.61 -15.21
N ARG A 450 -24.45 18.34 -16.48
CA ARG A 450 -24.42 16.98 -17.02
C ARG A 450 -23.45 16.13 -16.23
N GLN A 451 -23.94 14.97 -15.75
CA GLN A 451 -23.13 13.97 -15.09
C GLN A 451 -22.28 13.20 -16.11
N ILE A 452 -21.04 12.95 -15.76
CA ILE A 452 -20.08 12.14 -16.50
C ILE A 452 -19.49 11.08 -15.60
N ASP A 453 -19.22 9.90 -16.19
CA ASP A 453 -18.63 8.77 -15.50
C ASP A 453 -17.09 8.88 -15.47
N LEU A 454 -16.48 8.14 -14.56
CA LEU A 454 -15.02 8.04 -14.37
C LEU A 454 -14.26 7.73 -15.68
N ASP A 455 -14.86 6.93 -16.56
CA ASP A 455 -14.26 6.50 -17.83
C ASP A 455 -14.66 7.39 -19.02
N GLY A 456 -15.52 8.41 -18.80
CA GLY A 456 -15.95 9.35 -19.84
C GLY A 456 -16.73 8.71 -20.99
N HIS A 457 -17.34 7.53 -20.79
CA HIS A 457 -18.09 6.82 -21.84
C HIS A 457 -19.22 7.63 -22.46
N THR A 458 -19.65 8.70 -21.83
CA THR A 458 -20.71 9.60 -22.29
C THR A 458 -20.23 10.76 -23.17
N LEU A 459 -18.91 10.93 -23.34
CA LEU A 459 -18.27 11.95 -24.14
C LEU A 459 -17.43 11.32 -25.26
N SER A 460 -17.38 11.98 -26.42
CA SER A 460 -16.45 11.60 -27.49
C SER A 460 -15.00 11.93 -27.12
N GLY A 461 -14.03 11.26 -27.73
CA GLY A 461 -12.58 11.55 -27.51
C GLY A 461 -12.23 13.01 -27.78
N GLY A 462 -12.83 13.62 -28.81
CA GLY A 462 -12.64 15.04 -29.13
C GLY A 462 -13.25 15.98 -28.09
N GLU A 463 -14.41 15.64 -27.48
CA GLU A 463 -15.01 16.42 -26.38
C GLU A 463 -14.16 16.34 -25.12
N ILE A 464 -13.62 15.14 -24.79
CA ILE A 464 -12.71 14.96 -23.65
C ILE A 464 -11.46 15.82 -23.83
N GLN A 465 -10.87 15.80 -25.03
CA GLN A 465 -9.70 16.60 -25.37
C GLN A 465 -9.97 18.10 -25.23
N ARG A 466 -11.06 18.61 -25.83
CA ARG A 466 -11.45 20.02 -25.73
C ARG A 466 -11.82 20.44 -24.30
N LEU A 467 -12.44 19.54 -23.50
CA LEU A 467 -12.71 19.79 -22.08
C LEU A 467 -11.42 19.93 -21.27
N ALA A 468 -10.39 19.13 -21.57
CA ALA A 468 -9.09 19.26 -20.94
C ALA A 468 -8.40 20.58 -21.30
N ILE A 469 -8.53 21.03 -22.54
CA ILE A 469 -8.04 22.34 -22.97
C ILE A 469 -8.82 23.46 -22.29
N ALA A 470 -10.16 23.34 -22.14
CA ALA A 470 -10.96 24.28 -21.37
C ALA A 470 -10.46 24.42 -19.92
N ARG A 471 -10.09 23.33 -19.25
CA ARG A 471 -9.46 23.36 -17.91
C ARG A 471 -8.20 24.24 -17.89
N MET A 472 -7.40 24.15 -18.94
CA MET A 472 -6.14 24.91 -19.03
C MET A 472 -6.38 26.39 -19.30
N LEU A 473 -7.32 26.72 -20.19
CA LEU A 473 -7.71 28.10 -20.49
C LEU A 473 -8.35 28.80 -19.30
N LEU A 474 -9.11 28.06 -18.47
CA LEU A 474 -9.72 28.56 -17.24
C LEU A 474 -8.73 28.76 -16.10
N LYS A 475 -7.51 28.22 -16.25
CA LYS A 475 -6.40 28.39 -15.31
C LYS A 475 -5.46 29.49 -15.82
N ASP A 476 -5.84 30.73 -15.67
CA ASP A 476 -5.17 31.91 -16.25
C ASP A 476 -3.80 32.29 -15.63
N THR A 477 -3.25 31.48 -14.73
CA THR A 477 -2.01 31.83 -14.03
C THR A 477 -0.73 31.29 -14.68
N ALA A 478 -0.81 30.29 -15.56
CA ALA A 478 0.34 29.57 -16.08
C ALA A 478 0.86 30.14 -17.41
N SER A 479 2.09 30.67 -17.39
CA SER A 479 2.75 31.23 -18.58
C SER A 479 3.39 30.15 -19.47
N THR A 480 3.76 29.00 -18.93
CA THR A 480 4.43 27.91 -19.64
C THR A 480 3.51 26.71 -19.84
N TRP A 481 3.35 26.30 -21.08
CA TRP A 481 2.45 25.21 -21.45
C TRP A 481 3.24 24.03 -22.02
N ILE A 482 2.98 22.82 -21.50
CA ILE A 482 3.57 21.55 -21.94
C ILE A 482 2.43 20.64 -22.41
N LEU A 483 2.40 20.34 -23.70
CA LEU A 483 1.28 19.63 -24.33
C LEU A 483 1.77 18.37 -25.05
N ASP A 484 1.14 17.24 -24.76
CA ASP A 484 1.39 15.98 -25.44
C ASP A 484 0.22 15.65 -26.36
N GLU A 485 0.45 15.79 -27.66
CA GLU A 485 -0.51 15.53 -28.72
C GLU A 485 -1.86 16.27 -28.56
N PRO A 486 -1.90 17.60 -28.43
CA PRO A 486 -3.12 18.35 -28.09
C PRO A 486 -4.24 18.24 -29.14
N THR A 487 -3.96 17.79 -30.35
CA THR A 487 -4.90 17.78 -31.49
C THR A 487 -5.28 16.39 -31.99
N THR A 488 -4.79 15.31 -31.39
CA THR A 488 -4.90 13.92 -31.93
C THR A 488 -6.34 13.45 -32.16
N ALA A 489 -7.29 13.86 -31.30
CA ALA A 489 -8.69 13.44 -31.39
C ALA A 489 -9.58 14.46 -32.13
N LEU A 490 -8.99 15.44 -32.82
CA LEU A 490 -9.68 16.54 -33.47
C LEU A 490 -9.56 16.46 -35.00
N ASP A 491 -10.59 16.92 -35.68
CA ASP A 491 -10.49 17.16 -37.14
C ASP A 491 -9.58 18.35 -37.44
N LYS A 492 -9.18 18.50 -38.70
CA LYS A 492 -8.22 19.53 -39.12
C LYS A 492 -8.65 20.96 -38.79
N GLN A 493 -9.95 21.28 -38.89
CA GLN A 493 -10.46 22.61 -38.60
C GLN A 493 -10.41 22.91 -37.10
N ASN A 494 -10.85 21.98 -36.28
CA ASN A 494 -10.80 22.08 -34.82
C ASN A 494 -9.37 22.08 -34.30
N SER A 495 -8.46 21.29 -34.92
CA SER A 495 -7.02 21.30 -34.59
C SER A 495 -6.41 22.69 -34.76
N LEU A 496 -6.70 23.38 -35.86
CA LEU A 496 -6.18 24.74 -36.10
C LEU A 496 -6.75 25.75 -35.11
N LYS A 497 -8.06 25.74 -34.86
CA LYS A 497 -8.70 26.63 -33.87
C LYS A 497 -8.11 26.43 -32.46
N VAL A 498 -7.96 25.20 -32.05
CA VAL A 498 -7.40 24.86 -30.73
C VAL A 498 -5.95 25.33 -30.62
N MET A 499 -5.13 25.12 -31.66
CA MET A 499 -3.76 25.60 -31.64
C MET A 499 -3.69 27.14 -31.63
N ASP A 500 -4.53 27.83 -32.36
CA ASP A 500 -4.63 29.30 -32.31
C ASP A 500 -4.94 29.81 -30.90
N LEU A 501 -5.90 29.16 -30.20
CA LEU A 501 -6.23 29.48 -28.82
C LEU A 501 -5.07 29.22 -27.85
N ILE A 502 -4.39 28.07 -27.99
CA ILE A 502 -3.23 27.71 -27.17
C ILE A 502 -2.11 28.74 -27.37
N GLU A 503 -1.78 29.05 -28.62
CA GLU A 503 -0.74 30.02 -28.97
C GLU A 503 -1.01 31.45 -28.51
N ALA A 504 -2.29 31.82 -28.38
CA ALA A 504 -2.71 33.12 -27.88
C ALA A 504 -2.58 33.27 -26.36
N HIS A 505 -2.69 32.14 -25.59
CA HIS A 505 -2.65 32.17 -24.13
C HIS A 505 -1.32 31.74 -23.55
N ALA A 506 -0.56 30.89 -24.25
CA ALA A 506 0.74 30.41 -23.78
C ALA A 506 1.86 31.40 -24.13
N GLU A 507 2.58 31.93 -23.14
CA GLU A 507 3.81 32.70 -23.36
C GLU A 507 4.91 31.77 -23.91
N THR A 508 5.22 30.72 -23.19
CA THR A 508 6.17 29.66 -23.59
C THR A 508 5.41 28.38 -23.89
N LEU A 509 5.65 27.78 -25.05
CA LEU A 509 4.89 26.62 -25.52
C LEU A 509 5.80 25.46 -25.95
N ILE A 510 5.58 24.30 -25.36
CA ILE A 510 6.30 23.05 -25.66
C ILE A 510 5.27 21.98 -26.06
N VAL A 511 5.28 21.55 -27.31
CA VAL A 511 4.29 20.61 -27.85
C VAL A 511 4.98 19.38 -28.40
N ALA A 512 4.64 18.20 -27.92
CA ALA A 512 4.93 16.96 -28.64
C ALA A 512 3.78 16.68 -29.62
N THR A 513 4.10 16.48 -30.88
CA THR A 513 3.12 16.19 -31.93
C THR A 513 3.66 15.24 -32.98
N HIS A 514 2.73 14.48 -33.59
CA HIS A 514 2.99 13.72 -34.81
C HIS A 514 2.39 14.43 -36.04
N ASP A 515 1.65 15.51 -35.86
CA ASP A 515 1.12 16.32 -36.96
C ASP A 515 2.21 17.25 -37.54
N LEU A 516 2.82 16.82 -38.62
CA LEU A 516 3.89 17.57 -39.28
C LEU A 516 3.41 18.85 -39.98
N THR A 517 2.10 19.02 -40.19
CA THR A 517 1.54 20.21 -40.84
C THR A 517 1.58 21.44 -39.92
N LEU A 518 1.65 21.26 -38.62
CA LEU A 518 1.72 22.33 -37.62
C LEU A 518 3.14 22.86 -37.40
N LEU A 519 4.17 22.18 -37.89
CA LEU A 519 5.57 22.46 -37.53
C LEU A 519 6.08 23.84 -37.97
N SER A 520 5.53 24.41 -39.04
CA SER A 520 5.87 25.77 -39.48
C SER A 520 5.49 26.89 -38.52
N ARG A 521 4.66 26.57 -37.48
CA ARG A 521 4.21 27.50 -36.42
C ARG A 521 5.23 27.65 -35.29
N PHE A 522 6.17 26.72 -35.17
CA PHE A 522 7.14 26.66 -34.09
C PHE A 522 8.48 27.27 -34.48
N GLU A 523 9.10 28.01 -33.54
CA GLU A 523 10.40 28.64 -33.73
C GLU A 523 11.53 27.60 -33.75
N THR A 524 11.42 26.62 -32.87
CA THR A 524 12.39 25.52 -32.73
C THR A 524 11.70 24.17 -32.82
N ILE A 525 12.27 23.27 -33.60
CA ILE A 525 11.84 21.87 -33.70
C ILE A 525 12.95 21.00 -33.14
N ILE A 526 12.58 20.06 -32.25
CA ILE A 526 13.46 19.02 -31.71
C ILE A 526 13.00 17.69 -32.28
N VAL A 527 13.87 17.00 -32.99
CA VAL A 527 13.59 15.66 -33.55
C VAL A 527 14.19 14.61 -32.64
N MET A 528 13.33 13.72 -32.14
CA MET A 528 13.74 12.62 -31.25
C MET A 528 13.64 11.26 -31.95
N ILE A 529 14.70 10.44 -31.87
CA ILE A 529 14.72 9.05 -32.32
C ILE A 529 15.39 8.18 -31.26
N ASN A 530 14.75 7.08 -30.89
CA ASN A 530 15.28 6.11 -29.91
C ASN A 530 15.78 6.75 -28.60
N GLY A 531 15.02 7.71 -28.06
CA GLY A 531 15.33 8.36 -26.80
C GLY A 531 16.45 9.40 -26.85
N LYS A 532 16.89 9.83 -28.04
CA LYS A 532 17.94 10.85 -28.24
C LYS A 532 17.43 11.99 -29.12
N ILE A 533 17.95 13.19 -28.90
CA ILE A 533 17.77 14.30 -29.80
C ILE A 533 18.75 14.11 -30.98
N VAL A 534 18.22 13.98 -32.18
CA VAL A 534 19.03 13.79 -33.40
C VAL A 534 19.18 15.08 -34.20
N GLU A 535 18.17 15.97 -34.17
CA GLU A 535 18.17 17.27 -34.81
C GLU A 535 17.51 18.33 -33.96
N LYS A 536 17.98 19.56 -34.04
CA LYS A 536 17.38 20.75 -33.44
C LYS A 536 17.60 21.94 -34.36
N GLY A 537 16.56 22.72 -34.66
CA GLY A 537 16.64 23.90 -35.48
C GLY A 537 15.27 24.44 -35.88
N ASN A 538 15.22 25.48 -36.70
CA ASN A 538 13.96 25.95 -37.25
C ASN A 538 13.49 25.08 -38.42
N TYR A 539 12.22 25.18 -38.80
CA TYR A 539 11.60 24.36 -39.84
C TYR A 539 12.35 24.40 -41.18
N GLN A 540 12.73 25.61 -41.62
CA GLN A 540 13.42 25.78 -42.91
C GLN A 540 14.84 25.18 -42.90
N GLN A 541 15.59 25.39 -41.82
CA GLN A 541 16.94 24.81 -41.67
C GLN A 541 16.90 23.27 -41.68
N LEU A 542 15.96 22.67 -40.93
CA LEU A 542 15.85 21.22 -40.87
C LEU A 542 15.42 20.60 -42.21
N LEU A 543 14.56 21.28 -42.97
CA LEU A 543 14.22 20.85 -44.33
C LEU A 543 15.41 20.95 -45.30
N ALA A 544 16.16 22.06 -45.21
CA ALA A 544 17.33 22.25 -46.06
C ALA A 544 18.45 21.21 -45.82
N ASN A 545 18.59 20.76 -44.58
CA ASN A 545 19.55 19.73 -44.17
C ASN A 545 19.21 18.33 -44.69
N GLN A 546 17.99 18.09 -45.20
CA GLN A 546 17.49 16.80 -45.67
C GLN A 546 17.75 15.64 -44.70
N GLY A 547 17.63 15.92 -43.40
CA GLY A 547 17.93 14.97 -42.32
C GLY A 547 16.71 14.15 -41.86
N ALA A 548 16.63 13.89 -40.55
CA ALA A 548 15.59 13.05 -39.99
C ALA A 548 14.18 13.66 -40.13
N LEU A 549 14.04 14.98 -39.96
CA LEU A 549 12.76 15.66 -40.17
C LEU A 549 12.30 15.56 -41.62
N TRP A 550 13.18 15.80 -42.55
CA TRP A 550 12.86 15.72 -43.98
C TRP A 550 12.39 14.31 -44.38
N ASN A 551 13.11 13.27 -43.90
CA ASN A 551 12.71 11.89 -44.10
C ASN A 551 11.30 11.59 -43.52
N MET A 552 11.00 12.07 -42.31
CA MET A 552 9.69 11.90 -41.70
C MET A 552 8.57 12.52 -42.53
N ILE A 553 8.79 13.70 -43.10
CA ILE A 553 7.81 14.37 -43.97
C ILE A 553 7.60 13.60 -45.26
N GLN A 554 8.66 13.10 -45.89
CA GLN A 554 8.57 12.33 -47.14
C GLN A 554 7.87 10.98 -46.96
N TYR A 555 8.04 10.32 -45.83
CA TYR A 555 7.37 9.05 -45.53
C TYR A 555 5.89 9.21 -45.13
N ASN A 556 5.45 10.41 -44.71
CA ASN A 556 4.05 10.71 -44.33
C ASN A 556 3.30 11.51 -45.41
N ALA A 557 3.95 11.92 -46.48
CA ALA A 557 3.37 12.54 -47.66
C ALA A 557 3.00 11.47 -48.71
#